data_56791ef5068ce2f74ca66b5cc2a2a9c9
#
_entry.id   56791ef5068ce2f74ca66b5cc2a2a9c9
#
_cell.length_a   1.000
_cell.length_b   1.000
_cell.length_c   1.000
_cell.angle_alpha   90.00
_cell.angle_beta   90.00
_cell.angle_gamma   90.00
#
_symmetry.space_group_name_H-M   'P 1'
#
loop_
_entity.id
_entity.type
_entity.pdbx_description
1 polymer ?
#
loop_
_entity_poly.entity_id
_entity_poly.type
_entity_poly.pdbx_seq_one_letter_code
_entity_poly.pdbx_strand_id
1 'polypeptide(L)'
;SSLRFRSPDPVLNRMFDFAKIRAMESIYETKGGLVHSPGGATYYAAIWANDQAEYAFPFFAYTGYNTAIEAARVSWRWFSKYMNNEYKPIPSSIIAEGTDFWNGAGDRGDQAMIAYGASRFALALGDRKTAEEMWLLIEWCIEYCKRKINDSGVVESDSDELEGRFPAGKANLCTSSLFYDALISAACLGRDLEKPSKQISGYLSIAKEIKANIEKYFGATIDGFDTYRYYDGNDLLRSWICIPLTVGIFDRSEGTTNALFSPKLWTDQGLLTQAGTSTFWDRSTLYGLRGVFAAGAIDRGLKFFADYSTHRLLGEHVPYAVEAWPEGNQRHLSAESALYCRVVTEGIFGIRPTGLHSFSITPQLPSQWPGMTLENIVAFGGKTIDISVSRKADKIFVEVIS
;
A
#
# COMPACT_ATOMS: atom_id res chain seq x y z
N SER A 1 4.86 -3.89 19.59
CA SER A 1 4.96 -2.49 19.19
C SER A 1 4.17 -1.58 20.11
N SER A 2 4.77 -0.49 20.54
CA SER A 2 4.14 0.55 21.38
C SER A 2 3.40 1.63 20.57
N LEU A 3 3.47 1.57 19.24
CA LEU A 3 2.75 2.47 18.33
C LEU A 3 1.26 2.55 18.68
N ARG A 4 0.72 3.75 18.83
CA ARG A 4 -0.68 3.98 19.23
C ARG A 4 -1.32 5.12 18.44
N PHE A 5 -2.56 4.91 18.04
CA PHE A 5 -3.44 5.96 17.53
C PHE A 5 -4.41 6.40 18.62
N ARG A 6 -4.55 7.71 18.80
CA ARG A 6 -5.47 8.32 19.74
C ARG A 6 -6.33 9.35 19.02
N SER A 7 -7.61 9.17 19.10
CA SER A 7 -8.62 10.08 18.55
C SER A 7 -9.84 10.14 19.48
N PRO A 8 -10.78 11.06 19.25
CA PRO A 8 -12.06 11.08 19.97
C PRO A 8 -12.93 9.84 19.72
N ASP A 9 -12.67 9.06 18.67
CA ASP A 9 -13.42 7.85 18.33
C ASP A 9 -12.78 6.60 18.95
N PRO A 10 -13.40 6.01 19.99
CA PRO A 10 -12.83 4.85 20.67
C PRO A 10 -12.84 3.58 19.81
N VAL A 11 -13.73 3.47 18.82
CA VAL A 11 -13.79 2.32 17.90
C VAL A 11 -12.56 2.33 16.99
N LEU A 12 -12.22 3.47 16.42
CA LEU A 12 -11.04 3.62 15.57
C LEU A 12 -9.75 3.34 16.35
N ASN A 13 -9.65 3.87 17.58
CA ASN A 13 -8.49 3.62 18.45
C ASN A 13 -8.32 2.13 18.74
N ARG A 14 -9.41 1.45 19.10
CA ARG A 14 -9.43 0.02 19.42
C ARG A 14 -9.14 -0.83 18.19
N MET A 15 -9.76 -0.51 17.06
CA MET A 15 -9.53 -1.25 15.81
C MET A 15 -8.07 -1.10 15.32
N PHE A 16 -7.46 0.07 15.49
CA PHE A 16 -6.04 0.26 15.19
C PHE A 16 -5.14 -0.64 16.05
N ASP A 17 -5.41 -0.71 17.35
CA ASP A 17 -4.65 -1.57 18.26
C ASP A 17 -4.77 -3.05 17.87
N PHE A 18 -5.96 -3.54 17.52
CA PHE A 18 -6.15 -4.91 17.04
C PHE A 18 -5.52 -5.14 15.67
N ALA A 19 -5.75 -4.25 14.71
CA ALA A 19 -5.17 -4.37 13.36
C ALA A 19 -3.64 -4.44 13.41
N LYS A 20 -3.01 -3.65 14.26
CA LYS A 20 -1.56 -3.68 14.48
C LYS A 20 -1.09 -5.05 14.99
N ILE A 21 -1.80 -5.67 15.93
CA ILE A 21 -1.48 -7.01 16.43
C ILE A 21 -1.67 -8.02 15.29
N ARG A 22 -2.81 -7.99 14.62
CA ARG A 22 -3.14 -8.92 13.53
C ARG A 22 -2.19 -8.81 12.35
N ALA A 23 -1.72 -7.61 12.04
CA ALA A 23 -0.71 -7.40 10.99
C ALA A 23 0.59 -8.16 11.24
N MET A 24 0.97 -8.37 12.49
CA MET A 24 2.28 -8.93 12.87
C MET A 24 2.22 -10.33 13.48
N GLU A 25 1.04 -10.95 13.60
CA GLU A 25 0.92 -12.27 14.26
C GLU A 25 1.23 -13.45 13.34
N SER A 26 1.15 -13.27 12.02
CA SER A 26 1.41 -14.34 11.05
C SER A 26 2.90 -14.45 10.68
N ILE A 27 3.76 -14.39 11.67
CA ILE A 27 5.21 -14.53 11.51
C ILE A 27 5.62 -15.92 11.98
N TYR A 28 6.34 -16.63 11.11
CA TYR A 28 6.80 -18.01 11.33
C TYR A 28 8.31 -18.06 11.28
N GLU A 29 8.88 -18.91 12.15
CA GLU A 29 10.28 -19.31 12.05
C GLU A 29 10.39 -20.50 11.10
N THR A 30 11.19 -20.34 10.05
CA THR A 30 11.47 -21.38 9.05
C THR A 30 12.97 -21.61 8.95
N LYS A 31 13.39 -22.66 8.23
CA LYS A 31 14.82 -22.89 7.94
C LYS A 31 15.43 -21.73 7.10
N GLY A 32 14.61 -21.02 6.34
CA GLY A 32 15.04 -19.86 5.56
C GLY A 32 15.07 -18.55 6.34
N GLY A 33 14.66 -18.55 7.61
CA GLY A 33 14.56 -17.40 8.49
C GLY A 33 13.12 -17.07 8.90
N LEU A 34 12.92 -15.91 9.52
CA LEU A 34 11.59 -15.41 9.88
C LEU A 34 10.81 -15.01 8.61
N VAL A 35 9.56 -15.43 8.53
CA VAL A 35 8.67 -15.16 7.40
C VAL A 35 7.33 -14.65 7.90
N HIS A 36 6.87 -13.54 7.35
CA HIS A 36 5.49 -13.10 7.52
C HIS A 36 4.65 -13.64 6.37
N SER A 37 3.57 -14.36 6.67
CA SER A 37 2.61 -14.84 5.68
C SER A 37 1.36 -13.97 5.62
N PRO A 38 0.51 -14.10 4.58
CA PRO A 38 -0.76 -13.38 4.51
C PRO A 38 -1.68 -13.63 5.70
N GLY A 39 -1.56 -14.79 6.35
CA GLY A 39 -2.48 -15.26 7.38
C GLY A 39 -3.56 -16.17 6.81
N GLY A 40 -4.59 -16.46 7.63
CA GLY A 40 -5.68 -17.35 7.26
C GLY A 40 -5.35 -18.84 7.39
N ALA A 41 -6.39 -19.67 7.43
CA ALA A 41 -6.27 -21.10 7.78
C ALA A 41 -5.61 -21.96 6.69
N THR A 42 -5.59 -21.48 5.45
CA THR A 42 -5.07 -22.25 4.29
C THR A 42 -3.72 -21.76 3.77
N TYR A 43 -3.24 -20.64 4.30
CA TYR A 43 -1.94 -20.10 3.92
C TYR A 43 -0.86 -20.53 4.90
N TYR A 44 0.22 -21.03 4.38
CA TYR A 44 1.40 -21.46 5.11
C TYR A 44 2.51 -20.41 5.04
N ALA A 45 3.67 -20.69 5.61
CA ALA A 45 4.81 -19.79 5.60
C ALA A 45 5.32 -19.52 4.19
N ALA A 46 4.75 -18.50 3.55
CA ALA A 46 5.07 -18.05 2.22
C ALA A 46 4.91 -16.53 2.13
N ILE A 47 5.57 -15.90 1.18
CA ILE A 47 5.45 -14.47 0.91
C ILE A 47 4.81 -14.25 -0.46
N TRP A 48 4.03 -13.19 -0.56
CA TRP A 48 3.47 -12.68 -1.81
C TRP A 48 3.92 -11.24 -2.04
N ALA A 49 4.11 -10.85 -3.30
CA ALA A 49 4.51 -9.49 -3.63
C ALA A 49 3.49 -8.44 -3.20
N ASN A 50 2.19 -8.72 -3.35
CA ASN A 50 1.13 -7.84 -2.87
C ASN A 50 1.02 -7.83 -1.34
N ASP A 51 0.77 -8.99 -0.73
CA ASP A 51 0.48 -9.06 0.71
C ASP A 51 1.66 -8.57 1.57
N GLN A 52 2.88 -8.97 1.23
CA GLN A 52 4.05 -8.63 2.02
C GLN A 52 4.74 -7.36 1.52
N ALA A 53 5.19 -7.33 0.27
CA ALA A 53 5.98 -6.20 -0.21
C ALA A 53 5.15 -4.92 -0.32
N GLU A 54 3.97 -4.99 -0.89
CA GLU A 54 3.11 -3.83 -1.09
C GLU A 54 2.35 -3.44 0.18
N TYR A 55 1.71 -4.39 0.88
CA TYR A 55 0.78 -4.06 1.97
C TYR A 55 1.43 -3.97 3.33
N ALA A 56 2.09 -5.04 3.80
CA ALA A 56 2.49 -5.16 5.20
C ALA A 56 3.81 -4.46 5.51
N PHE A 57 4.84 -4.67 4.72
CA PHE A 57 6.19 -4.25 5.08
C PHE A 57 6.41 -2.74 5.15
N PRO A 58 5.78 -1.90 4.30
CA PRO A 58 5.86 -0.45 4.51
C PRO A 58 5.35 0.01 5.88
N PHE A 59 4.36 -0.69 6.46
CA PHE A 59 3.88 -0.43 7.80
C PHE A 59 4.85 -0.94 8.88
N PHE A 60 5.46 -2.11 8.69
CA PHE A 60 6.36 -2.71 9.70
C PHE A 60 7.53 -1.80 10.06
N ALA A 61 7.99 -0.99 9.12
CA ALA A 61 9.06 -0.03 9.34
C ALA A 61 8.75 1.04 10.41
N TYR A 62 7.47 1.26 10.76
CA TYR A 62 7.05 2.23 11.78
C TYR A 62 6.89 1.63 13.18
N THR A 63 6.98 0.31 13.30
CA THR A 63 6.52 -0.40 14.51
C THR A 63 7.58 -0.56 15.58
N GLY A 64 8.87 -0.45 15.24
CA GLY A 64 9.97 -0.78 16.13
C GLY A 64 9.96 -2.24 16.62
N TYR A 65 9.19 -3.12 15.99
CA TYR A 65 9.11 -4.54 16.34
C TYR A 65 10.11 -5.36 15.53
N ASN A 66 11.24 -5.69 16.15
CA ASN A 66 12.38 -6.31 15.48
C ASN A 66 12.03 -7.60 14.74
N THR A 67 11.13 -8.43 15.28
CA THR A 67 10.69 -9.68 14.64
C THR A 67 9.99 -9.40 13.29
N ALA A 68 9.12 -8.40 13.23
CA ALA A 68 8.45 -8.01 11.99
C ALA A 68 9.42 -7.38 10.99
N ILE A 69 10.33 -6.55 11.45
CA ILE A 69 11.38 -5.93 10.64
C ILE A 69 12.30 -7.01 10.04
N GLU A 70 12.71 -8.01 10.84
CA GLU A 70 13.55 -9.11 10.33
C GLU A 70 12.79 -10.02 9.35
N ALA A 71 11.51 -10.28 9.59
CA ALA A 71 10.67 -11.02 8.63
C ALA A 71 10.59 -10.29 7.27
N ALA A 72 10.51 -8.97 7.29
CA ALA A 72 10.59 -8.16 6.06
C ALA A 72 11.98 -8.27 5.40
N ARG A 73 13.07 -8.15 6.16
CA ARG A 73 14.45 -8.28 5.63
C ARG A 73 14.69 -9.64 4.97
N VAL A 74 14.24 -10.72 5.60
CA VAL A 74 14.34 -12.09 5.03
C VAL A 74 13.57 -12.16 3.71
N SER A 75 12.36 -11.60 3.68
CA SER A 75 11.52 -11.60 2.48
C SER A 75 12.16 -10.83 1.31
N TRP A 76 12.78 -9.68 1.58
CA TRP A 76 13.53 -8.95 0.54
C TRP A 76 14.70 -9.77 -0.01
N ARG A 77 15.41 -10.50 0.83
CA ARG A 77 16.46 -11.42 0.40
C ARG A 77 15.91 -12.58 -0.43
N TRP A 78 14.71 -13.07 -0.11
CA TRP A 78 14.06 -14.12 -0.90
C TRP A 78 13.68 -13.62 -2.30
N PHE A 79 13.05 -12.46 -2.41
CA PHE A 79 12.80 -11.86 -3.73
C PHE A 79 14.08 -11.66 -4.52
N SER A 80 15.15 -11.21 -3.88
CA SER A 80 16.44 -10.97 -4.53
C SER A 80 17.08 -12.22 -5.15
N LYS A 81 16.82 -13.40 -4.60
CA LYS A 81 17.34 -14.67 -5.14
C LYS A 81 16.83 -14.99 -6.56
N TYR A 82 15.69 -14.42 -6.94
CA TYR A 82 15.07 -14.67 -8.24
C TYR A 82 15.38 -13.57 -9.28
N MET A 83 16.19 -12.60 -8.94
CA MET A 83 16.73 -11.68 -9.93
C MET A 83 17.57 -12.46 -10.95
N ASN A 84 17.45 -12.09 -12.22
CA ASN A 84 18.15 -12.79 -13.29
C ASN A 84 18.54 -11.81 -14.43
N ASN A 85 19.51 -12.21 -15.25
CA ASN A 85 20.03 -11.36 -16.32
C ASN A 85 19.06 -11.21 -17.52
N GLU A 86 18.10 -12.10 -17.64
CA GLU A 86 17.11 -12.10 -18.73
C GLU A 86 15.90 -11.23 -18.41
N TYR A 87 15.82 -10.69 -17.19
CA TYR A 87 14.65 -9.95 -16.70
C TYR A 87 13.35 -10.73 -16.84
N LYS A 88 13.37 -12.03 -16.51
CA LYS A 88 12.17 -12.82 -16.28
C LYS A 88 11.56 -12.40 -14.93
N PRO A 89 10.23 -12.38 -14.82
CA PRO A 89 9.58 -11.90 -13.60
C PRO A 89 10.01 -12.70 -12.35
N ILE A 90 10.19 -12.01 -11.24
CA ILE A 90 10.29 -12.61 -9.92
C ILE A 90 8.96 -13.28 -9.62
N PRO A 91 8.93 -14.48 -9.04
CA PRO A 91 7.68 -15.16 -8.70
C PRO A 91 6.77 -14.31 -7.81
N SER A 92 5.47 -14.34 -8.09
CA SER A 92 4.45 -13.64 -7.29
C SER A 92 4.43 -14.08 -5.84
N SER A 93 4.74 -15.36 -5.58
CA SER A 93 4.87 -15.92 -4.24
C SER A 93 6.07 -16.83 -4.13
N ILE A 94 6.71 -16.82 -2.95
CA ILE A 94 7.85 -17.66 -2.61
C ILE A 94 7.49 -18.45 -1.35
N ILE A 95 7.63 -19.75 -1.45
CA ILE A 95 7.18 -20.70 -0.44
C ILE A 95 8.35 -21.01 0.49
N ALA A 96 8.02 -21.38 1.70
CA ALA A 96 8.89 -21.70 2.83
C ALA A 96 10.39 -21.87 2.49
N GLU A 97 11.28 -21.59 3.38
CA GLU A 97 12.74 -21.58 3.21
C GLU A 97 13.28 -20.71 2.05
N GLY A 98 12.41 -20.12 1.21
CA GLY A 98 12.80 -19.28 0.08
C GLY A 98 13.41 -20.05 -1.10
N THR A 99 13.15 -21.35 -1.22
CA THR A 99 13.73 -22.23 -2.25
C THR A 99 12.73 -22.71 -3.29
N ASP A 100 11.45 -22.53 -3.03
CA ASP A 100 10.36 -22.91 -3.92
C ASP A 100 9.40 -21.75 -4.15
N PHE A 101 8.54 -21.83 -5.14
CA PHE A 101 7.60 -20.78 -5.49
C PHE A 101 6.33 -21.33 -6.12
N TRP A 102 5.25 -20.57 -5.98
CA TRP A 102 4.02 -20.86 -6.71
C TRP A 102 4.16 -20.40 -8.17
N ASN A 103 3.93 -21.31 -9.08
CA ASN A 103 4.05 -21.10 -10.51
C ASN A 103 2.66 -20.99 -11.17
N GLY A 104 1.89 -19.96 -10.86
CA GLY A 104 0.50 -19.93 -11.29
C GLY A 104 0.01 -18.70 -12.04
N ALA A 105 0.35 -17.52 -11.59
CA ALA A 105 -0.38 -16.31 -12.00
C ALA A 105 0.32 -15.44 -13.06
N GLY A 106 1.52 -15.80 -13.48
CA GLY A 106 2.35 -14.94 -14.36
C GLY A 106 2.79 -13.65 -13.64
N ASP A 107 3.12 -12.63 -14.43
CA ASP A 107 3.41 -11.29 -13.91
C ASP A 107 2.10 -10.56 -13.55
N ARG A 108 1.92 -10.26 -12.28
CA ARG A 108 0.76 -9.52 -11.74
C ARG A 108 1.07 -8.04 -11.46
N GLY A 109 2.16 -7.51 -12.02
CA GLY A 109 2.72 -6.23 -11.60
C GLY A 109 3.63 -6.35 -10.37
N ASP A 110 4.08 -7.56 -10.06
CA ASP A 110 4.82 -7.90 -8.85
C ASP A 110 6.09 -7.07 -8.69
N GLN A 111 6.79 -6.77 -9.78
CA GLN A 111 8.03 -5.98 -9.73
C GLN A 111 7.77 -4.51 -9.36
N ALA A 112 6.64 -3.95 -9.78
CA ALA A 112 6.21 -2.63 -9.35
C ALA A 112 5.85 -2.63 -7.85
N MET A 113 5.14 -3.67 -7.37
CA MET A 113 4.81 -3.86 -5.96
C MET A 113 6.07 -3.97 -5.10
N ILE A 114 7.05 -4.78 -5.53
CA ILE A 114 8.31 -5.00 -4.83
C ILE A 114 9.13 -3.70 -4.77
N ALA A 115 9.31 -3.02 -5.90
CA ALA A 115 10.07 -1.78 -5.94
C ALA A 115 9.43 -0.68 -5.07
N TYR A 116 8.10 -0.56 -5.14
CA TYR A 116 7.31 0.35 -4.31
C TYR A 116 7.49 0.06 -2.82
N GLY A 117 7.22 -1.16 -2.40
CA GLY A 117 7.25 -1.54 -1.00
C GLY A 117 8.65 -1.54 -0.42
N ALA A 118 9.65 -2.04 -1.15
CA ALA A 118 11.05 -2.07 -0.73
C ALA A 118 11.61 -0.65 -0.54
N SER A 119 11.32 0.26 -1.46
CA SER A 119 11.80 1.64 -1.35
C SER A 119 11.17 2.36 -0.16
N ARG A 120 9.87 2.21 0.04
CA ARG A 120 9.18 2.82 1.20
C ARG A 120 9.63 2.23 2.52
N PHE A 121 9.79 0.89 2.58
CA PHE A 121 10.30 0.22 3.78
C PHE A 121 11.71 0.69 4.15
N ALA A 122 12.63 0.72 3.19
CA ALA A 122 14.00 1.14 3.41
C ALA A 122 14.12 2.59 3.91
N LEU A 123 13.36 3.51 3.27
CA LEU A 123 13.29 4.90 3.70
C LEU A 123 12.73 5.05 5.12
N ALA A 124 11.59 4.41 5.39
CA ALA A 124 10.94 4.53 6.70
C ALA A 124 11.75 3.87 7.82
N LEU A 125 12.38 2.73 7.57
CA LEU A 125 13.27 2.09 8.54
C LEU A 125 14.48 2.98 8.86
N GLY A 126 15.05 3.65 7.84
CA GLY A 126 16.17 4.57 8.02
C GLY A 126 17.49 3.89 8.40
N ASP A 127 17.60 2.58 8.16
CA ASP A 127 18.84 1.83 8.36
C ASP A 127 19.63 1.73 7.05
N ARG A 128 20.75 2.45 6.98
CA ARG A 128 21.57 2.54 5.77
C ARG A 128 22.03 1.17 5.27
N LYS A 129 22.42 0.29 6.17
CA LYS A 129 22.90 -1.05 5.81
C LYS A 129 21.79 -1.87 5.11
N THR A 130 20.60 -1.90 5.70
CA THR A 130 19.43 -2.54 5.09
C THR A 130 19.08 -1.90 3.73
N ALA A 131 19.13 -0.58 3.63
CA ALA A 131 18.86 0.15 2.40
C ALA A 131 19.87 -0.21 1.28
N GLU A 132 21.14 -0.32 1.61
CA GLU A 132 22.20 -0.74 0.67
C GLU A 132 22.00 -2.19 0.20
N GLU A 133 21.65 -3.10 1.11
CA GLU A 133 21.33 -4.50 0.76
C GLU A 133 20.11 -4.59 -0.19
N MET A 134 19.11 -3.75 0.00
CA MET A 134 17.87 -3.76 -0.78
C MET A 134 18.00 -3.04 -2.13
N TRP A 135 19.01 -2.18 -2.28
CA TRP A 135 19.13 -1.32 -3.47
C TRP A 135 19.16 -2.11 -4.78
N LEU A 136 19.90 -3.21 -4.85
CA LEU A 136 19.99 -4.03 -6.06
C LEU A 136 18.63 -4.61 -6.47
N LEU A 137 17.80 -5.03 -5.51
CA LEU A 137 16.45 -5.51 -5.78
C LEU A 137 15.56 -4.40 -6.33
N ILE A 138 15.61 -3.22 -5.71
CA ILE A 138 14.84 -2.04 -6.13
C ILE A 138 15.24 -1.66 -7.57
N GLU A 139 16.53 -1.54 -7.84
CA GLU A 139 17.06 -1.19 -9.13
C GLU A 139 16.68 -2.20 -10.22
N TRP A 140 16.79 -3.49 -9.91
CA TRP A 140 16.39 -4.57 -10.82
C TRP A 140 14.90 -4.52 -11.15
N CYS A 141 14.06 -4.35 -10.14
CA CYS A 141 12.60 -4.26 -10.34
C CYS A 141 12.19 -3.01 -11.14
N ILE A 142 12.86 -1.87 -10.91
CA ILE A 142 12.63 -0.66 -11.71
C ILE A 142 13.04 -0.91 -13.17
N GLU A 143 14.19 -1.54 -13.41
CA GLU A 143 14.64 -1.85 -14.77
C GLU A 143 13.69 -2.84 -15.46
N TYR A 144 13.18 -3.83 -14.74
CA TYR A 144 12.13 -4.72 -15.23
C TYR A 144 10.90 -3.95 -15.71
N CYS A 145 10.36 -3.08 -14.85
CA CYS A 145 9.18 -2.27 -15.21
C CYS A 145 9.44 -1.33 -16.39
N LYS A 146 10.62 -0.74 -16.49
CA LYS A 146 11.03 0.08 -17.66
C LYS A 146 10.94 -0.70 -18.98
N ARG A 147 11.34 -1.97 -18.96
CA ARG A 147 11.27 -2.87 -20.14
C ARG A 147 9.84 -3.27 -20.50
N LYS A 148 8.89 -3.08 -19.59
CA LYS A 148 7.46 -3.34 -19.77
C LYS A 148 6.66 -2.10 -20.16
N ILE A 149 7.29 -0.94 -20.29
CA ILE A 149 6.62 0.28 -20.79
C ILE A 149 6.27 0.07 -22.25
N ASN A 150 4.99 0.18 -22.57
CA ASN A 150 4.47 0.02 -23.93
C ASN A 150 4.49 1.34 -24.71
N ASP A 151 4.01 1.31 -25.97
CA ASP A 151 3.96 2.49 -26.84
C ASP A 151 3.07 3.62 -26.31
N SER A 152 2.15 3.33 -25.43
CA SER A 152 1.32 4.32 -24.72
C SER A 152 2.00 4.91 -23.47
N GLY A 153 3.20 4.42 -23.13
CA GLY A 153 3.99 4.90 -22.02
C GLY A 153 3.51 4.45 -20.64
N VAL A 154 2.76 3.35 -20.57
CA VAL A 154 2.29 2.72 -19.33
C VAL A 154 2.86 1.31 -19.20
N VAL A 155 2.89 0.77 -17.98
CA VAL A 155 3.55 -0.51 -17.69
C VAL A 155 2.59 -1.68 -17.95
N GLU A 156 3.02 -2.64 -18.75
CA GLU A 156 2.29 -3.89 -19.00
C GLU A 156 2.56 -4.95 -17.93
N SER A 157 1.56 -5.79 -17.69
CA SER A 157 1.64 -7.02 -16.88
C SER A 157 0.63 -8.05 -17.40
N ASP A 158 0.83 -9.33 -17.09
CA ASP A 158 -0.06 -10.40 -17.55
C ASP A 158 -1.44 -10.36 -16.88
N SER A 159 -1.46 -9.93 -15.63
CA SER A 159 -2.67 -9.76 -14.82
C SER A 159 -2.43 -8.70 -13.73
N ASP A 160 -3.27 -8.69 -12.72
CA ASP A 160 -3.08 -7.93 -11.49
C ASP A 160 -3.09 -8.85 -10.26
N GLU A 161 -3.04 -8.25 -9.06
CA GLU A 161 -3.06 -8.98 -7.81
C GLU A 161 -4.34 -9.80 -7.55
N LEU A 162 -5.40 -9.56 -8.31
CA LEU A 162 -6.64 -10.35 -8.25
C LEU A 162 -6.56 -11.64 -9.07
N GLU A 163 -5.39 -11.95 -9.64
CA GLU A 163 -5.06 -13.26 -10.25
C GLU A 163 -6.01 -13.66 -11.39
N GLY A 164 -6.48 -12.69 -12.15
CA GLY A 164 -7.38 -12.92 -13.27
C GLY A 164 -8.86 -13.15 -12.90
N ARG A 165 -9.22 -13.02 -11.64
CA ARG A 165 -10.63 -13.06 -11.19
C ARG A 165 -11.47 -11.93 -11.79
N PHE A 166 -10.82 -10.81 -12.04
CA PHE A 166 -11.38 -9.67 -12.75
C PHE A 166 -10.46 -9.27 -13.90
N PRO A 167 -10.98 -8.77 -15.03
CA PRO A 167 -10.15 -8.31 -16.12
C PRO A 167 -9.19 -7.21 -15.72
N ALA A 168 -7.93 -7.28 -16.17
CA ALA A 168 -6.89 -6.30 -15.91
C ALA A 168 -6.29 -5.66 -17.18
N GLY A 169 -6.66 -6.16 -18.36
CA GLY A 169 -6.09 -5.71 -19.63
C GLY A 169 -4.60 -6.06 -19.78
N LYS A 170 -3.95 -5.50 -20.78
CA LYS A 170 -2.49 -5.63 -20.96
C LYS A 170 -1.70 -4.70 -20.05
N ALA A 171 -2.26 -3.54 -19.74
CA ALA A 171 -1.72 -2.57 -18.80
C ALA A 171 -2.86 -2.12 -17.88
N ASN A 172 -2.58 -2.05 -16.58
CA ASN A 172 -3.57 -1.65 -15.59
C ASN A 172 -3.08 -0.46 -14.75
N LEU A 173 -4.05 0.27 -14.20
CA LEU A 173 -3.82 1.48 -13.42
C LEU A 173 -2.96 1.23 -12.17
N CYS A 174 -3.15 0.09 -11.51
CA CYS A 174 -2.39 -0.27 -10.30
C CYS A 174 -0.89 -0.36 -10.58
N THR A 175 -0.49 -1.18 -11.55
CA THR A 175 0.93 -1.41 -11.88
C THR A 175 1.64 -0.10 -12.24
N SER A 176 1.04 0.74 -13.09
CA SER A 176 1.65 2.02 -13.48
C SER A 176 1.71 3.02 -12.33
N SER A 177 0.71 3.06 -11.46
CA SER A 177 0.68 3.96 -10.29
C SER A 177 1.72 3.56 -9.24
N LEU A 178 1.86 2.27 -8.96
CA LEU A 178 2.89 1.78 -8.04
C LEU A 178 4.30 1.99 -8.60
N PHE A 179 4.49 1.81 -9.90
CA PHE A 179 5.76 2.10 -10.55
C PHE A 179 6.13 3.59 -10.47
N TYR A 180 5.16 4.48 -10.64
CA TYR A 180 5.37 5.92 -10.41
C TYR A 180 5.93 6.22 -9.02
N ASP A 181 5.29 5.68 -7.97
CA ASP A 181 5.76 5.90 -6.60
C ASP A 181 7.11 5.22 -6.32
N ALA A 182 7.33 4.02 -6.87
CA ALA A 182 8.62 3.34 -6.77
C ALA A 182 9.77 4.19 -7.30
N LEU A 183 9.58 4.86 -8.43
CA LEU A 183 10.57 5.77 -9.01
C LEU A 183 10.86 6.97 -8.11
N ILE A 184 9.82 7.61 -7.56
CA ILE A 184 9.97 8.75 -6.63
C ILE A 184 10.68 8.30 -5.35
N SER A 185 10.24 7.20 -4.75
CA SER A 185 10.81 6.68 -3.51
C SER A 185 12.26 6.19 -3.71
N ALA A 186 12.55 5.51 -4.82
CA ALA A 186 13.91 5.09 -5.16
C ALA A 186 14.82 6.28 -5.46
N ALA A 187 14.32 7.36 -6.04
CA ALA A 187 15.10 8.58 -6.22
C ALA A 187 15.49 9.22 -4.88
N CYS A 188 14.57 9.26 -3.91
CA CYS A 188 14.84 9.71 -2.55
C CYS A 188 15.89 8.81 -1.87
N LEU A 189 15.72 7.50 -1.95
CA LEU A 189 16.64 6.52 -1.37
C LEU A 189 18.03 6.59 -2.03
N GLY A 190 18.08 6.65 -3.36
CA GLY A 190 19.30 6.74 -4.13
C GLY A 190 20.13 7.98 -3.81
N ARG A 191 19.46 9.11 -3.55
CA ARG A 191 20.14 10.34 -3.11
C ARG A 191 20.85 10.11 -1.77
N ASP A 192 20.18 9.50 -0.80
CA ASP A 192 20.73 9.24 0.54
C ASP A 192 21.82 8.15 0.52
N LEU A 193 21.74 7.22 -0.45
CA LEU A 193 22.77 6.20 -0.72
C LEU A 193 23.87 6.69 -1.66
N GLU A 194 23.89 7.97 -2.03
CA GLU A 194 24.91 8.58 -2.90
C GLU A 194 25.03 7.89 -4.28
N LYS A 195 23.89 7.41 -4.80
CA LYS A 195 23.87 6.82 -6.16
C LYS A 195 24.10 7.89 -7.23
N PRO A 196 24.51 7.49 -8.45
CA PRO A 196 24.82 8.45 -9.50
C PRO A 196 23.67 9.43 -9.77
N SER A 197 23.97 10.72 -9.81
CA SER A 197 22.97 11.78 -10.05
C SER A 197 22.17 11.60 -11.34
N LYS A 198 22.82 11.04 -12.37
CA LYS A 198 22.17 10.68 -13.64
C LYS A 198 21.10 9.62 -13.46
N GLN A 199 21.31 8.63 -12.59
CA GLN A 199 20.33 7.59 -12.30
C GLN A 199 19.13 8.19 -11.57
N ILE A 200 19.39 9.00 -10.54
CA ILE A 200 18.36 9.67 -9.75
C ILE A 200 17.50 10.59 -10.63
N SER A 201 18.13 11.45 -11.43
CA SER A 201 17.42 12.32 -12.37
C SER A 201 16.65 11.54 -13.44
N GLY A 202 17.19 10.42 -13.88
CA GLY A 202 16.51 9.49 -14.79
C GLY A 202 15.21 8.92 -14.19
N TYR A 203 15.25 8.47 -12.93
CA TYR A 203 14.03 8.00 -12.23
C TYR A 203 12.97 9.09 -12.13
N LEU A 204 13.37 10.31 -11.78
CA LEU A 204 12.43 11.44 -11.68
C LEU A 204 11.83 11.84 -13.04
N SER A 205 12.63 11.76 -14.11
CA SER A 205 12.14 12.00 -15.48
C SER A 205 11.09 10.97 -15.89
N ILE A 206 11.39 9.69 -15.70
CA ILE A 206 10.45 8.61 -16.01
C ILE A 206 9.19 8.73 -15.14
N ALA A 207 9.31 9.06 -13.87
CA ALA A 207 8.16 9.27 -12.98
C ALA A 207 7.22 10.38 -13.52
N LYS A 208 7.79 11.48 -13.99
CA LYS A 208 7.03 12.59 -14.60
C LYS A 208 6.29 12.12 -15.87
N GLU A 209 6.93 11.34 -16.70
CA GLU A 209 6.35 10.78 -17.93
C GLU A 209 5.23 9.79 -17.61
N ILE A 210 5.48 8.84 -16.67
CA ILE A 210 4.48 7.88 -16.22
C ILE A 210 3.24 8.59 -15.66
N LYS A 211 3.41 9.62 -14.82
CA LYS A 211 2.27 10.39 -14.29
C LYS A 211 1.42 10.99 -15.43
N ALA A 212 2.06 11.61 -16.41
CA ALA A 212 1.38 12.18 -17.57
C ALA A 212 0.66 11.11 -18.41
N ASN A 213 1.29 9.95 -18.57
CA ASN A 213 0.73 8.84 -19.34
C ASN A 213 -0.40 8.12 -18.59
N ILE A 214 -0.36 8.05 -17.26
CA ILE A 214 -1.49 7.58 -16.44
C ILE A 214 -2.72 8.42 -16.73
N GLU A 215 -2.59 9.74 -16.70
CA GLU A 215 -3.69 10.65 -17.00
C GLU A 215 -4.22 10.45 -18.43
N LYS A 216 -3.32 10.38 -19.40
CA LYS A 216 -3.68 10.25 -20.82
C LYS A 216 -4.31 8.89 -21.15
N TYR A 217 -3.81 7.80 -20.57
CA TYR A 217 -4.22 6.44 -20.93
C TYR A 217 -5.42 5.94 -20.11
N PHE A 218 -5.43 6.22 -18.81
CA PHE A 218 -6.46 5.73 -17.90
C PHE A 218 -7.54 6.77 -17.57
N GLY A 219 -7.26 8.08 -17.69
CA GLY A 219 -8.23 9.12 -17.41
C GLY A 219 -9.49 8.96 -18.25
N ALA A 220 -10.67 8.88 -17.63
CA ALA A 220 -11.93 8.62 -18.30
C ALA A 220 -13.13 9.07 -17.45
N THR A 221 -14.26 9.28 -18.11
CA THR A 221 -15.55 9.39 -17.44
C THR A 221 -16.24 8.03 -17.46
N ILE A 222 -16.43 7.42 -16.31
CA ILE A 222 -17.11 6.14 -16.14
C ILE A 222 -18.36 6.35 -15.27
N ASP A 223 -19.52 5.92 -15.76
CA ASP A 223 -20.80 6.09 -15.06
C ASP A 223 -21.10 7.53 -14.63
N GLY A 224 -20.61 8.52 -15.38
CA GLY A 224 -20.79 9.95 -15.10
C GLY A 224 -19.76 10.52 -14.10
N PHE A 225 -18.82 9.73 -13.60
CA PHE A 225 -17.74 10.18 -12.74
C PHE A 225 -16.47 10.47 -13.55
N ASP A 226 -15.88 11.62 -13.36
CA ASP A 226 -14.59 12.00 -13.93
C ASP A 226 -13.46 11.34 -13.10
N THR A 227 -13.05 10.15 -13.50
CA THR A 227 -12.13 9.29 -12.78
C THR A 227 -11.17 8.55 -13.72
N TYR A 228 -10.96 7.27 -13.52
CA TYR A 228 -10.10 6.42 -14.32
C TYR A 228 -10.84 5.17 -14.79
N ARG A 229 -10.56 4.73 -16.01
CA ARG A 229 -10.73 3.32 -16.37
C ARG A 229 -9.57 2.52 -15.81
N TYR A 230 -9.81 1.28 -15.43
CA TYR A 230 -8.77 0.45 -14.82
C TYR A 230 -7.77 -0.13 -15.84
N TYR A 231 -8.25 -0.38 -17.07
CA TYR A 231 -7.48 -0.80 -18.23
C TYR A 231 -8.15 -0.29 -19.52
N ASP A 232 -7.47 -0.42 -20.65
CA ASP A 232 -8.04 0.02 -21.94
C ASP A 232 -9.27 -0.80 -22.33
N GLY A 233 -10.36 -0.12 -22.64
CA GLY A 233 -11.67 -0.73 -22.91
C GLY A 233 -12.51 -1.03 -21.67
N ASN A 234 -12.03 -0.75 -20.47
CA ASN A 234 -12.84 -0.88 -19.25
C ASN A 234 -13.88 0.26 -19.16
N ASP A 235 -15.14 -0.11 -19.05
CA ASP A 235 -16.31 0.79 -18.96
C ASP A 235 -17.08 0.67 -17.64
N LEU A 236 -16.59 -0.16 -16.70
CA LEU A 236 -17.18 -0.38 -15.39
C LEU A 236 -16.32 0.23 -14.30
N LEU A 237 -16.95 0.79 -13.27
CA LEU A 237 -16.23 1.27 -12.09
C LEU A 237 -15.55 0.11 -11.37
N ARG A 238 -14.27 0.30 -11.04
CA ARG A 238 -13.44 -0.60 -10.27
C ARG A 238 -13.00 0.10 -8.98
N SER A 239 -12.90 -0.63 -7.88
CA SER A 239 -12.39 -0.07 -6.62
C SER A 239 -10.94 0.43 -6.75
N TRP A 240 -10.12 -0.21 -7.59
CA TRP A 240 -8.71 0.12 -7.81
C TRP A 240 -8.46 1.46 -8.50
N ILE A 241 -9.48 2.20 -8.89
CA ILE A 241 -9.35 3.62 -9.29
C ILE A 241 -8.79 4.50 -8.16
N CYS A 242 -8.79 4.01 -6.92
CA CYS A 242 -8.22 4.69 -5.77
C CYS A 242 -6.68 4.69 -5.73
N ILE A 243 -6.00 3.80 -6.46
CA ILE A 243 -4.55 3.64 -6.36
C ILE A 243 -3.78 4.93 -6.68
N PRO A 244 -4.09 5.72 -7.72
CA PRO A 244 -3.44 7.00 -7.95
C PRO A 244 -3.45 7.92 -6.74
N LEU A 245 -4.54 7.97 -5.99
CA LEU A 245 -4.66 8.80 -4.78
C LEU A 245 -3.65 8.38 -3.70
N THR A 246 -3.41 7.09 -3.56
CA THR A 246 -2.48 6.56 -2.54
C THR A 246 -1.01 6.89 -2.83
N VAL A 247 -0.69 7.25 -4.06
CA VAL A 247 0.65 7.62 -4.50
C VAL A 247 0.81 9.12 -4.80
N GLY A 248 -0.21 9.92 -4.44
CA GLY A 248 -0.16 11.38 -4.56
C GLY A 248 -0.51 11.94 -5.95
N ILE A 249 -1.23 11.18 -6.77
CA ILE A 249 -1.79 11.63 -8.04
C ILE A 249 -3.24 12.04 -7.80
N PHE A 250 -3.51 13.34 -7.73
CA PHE A 250 -4.81 13.89 -7.32
C PHE A 250 -5.58 14.57 -8.46
N ASP A 251 -5.12 14.41 -9.69
CA ASP A 251 -5.68 15.10 -10.87
C ASP A 251 -7.20 14.85 -11.05
N ARG A 252 -7.69 13.64 -10.65
CA ARG A 252 -9.11 13.25 -10.68
C ARG A 252 -9.67 12.89 -9.31
N SER A 253 -9.14 13.50 -8.25
CA SER A 253 -9.47 13.13 -6.86
C SER A 253 -10.95 13.30 -6.51
N GLU A 254 -11.59 14.38 -6.97
CA GLU A 254 -13.01 14.63 -6.68
C GLU A 254 -13.93 13.60 -7.33
N GLY A 255 -13.79 13.37 -8.63
CA GLY A 255 -14.59 12.38 -9.34
C GLY A 255 -14.35 10.96 -8.86
N THR A 256 -13.08 10.62 -8.54
CA THR A 256 -12.72 9.33 -7.97
C THR A 256 -13.32 9.13 -6.58
N THR A 257 -13.26 10.12 -5.70
CA THR A 257 -13.90 10.07 -4.37
C THR A 257 -15.42 9.91 -4.49
N ASN A 258 -16.04 10.65 -5.42
CA ASN A 258 -17.47 10.53 -5.70
C ASN A 258 -17.85 9.13 -6.18
N ALA A 259 -17.06 8.53 -7.06
CA ALA A 259 -17.28 7.18 -7.55
C ALA A 259 -17.14 6.12 -6.46
N LEU A 260 -16.08 6.20 -5.65
CA LEU A 260 -15.82 5.24 -4.56
C LEU A 260 -16.92 5.24 -3.50
N PHE A 261 -17.45 6.40 -3.13
CA PHE A 261 -18.52 6.51 -2.15
C PHE A 261 -19.93 6.46 -2.74
N SER A 262 -20.05 6.22 -4.04
CA SER A 262 -21.35 6.03 -4.69
C SER A 262 -21.97 4.68 -4.33
N PRO A 263 -23.31 4.54 -4.41
CA PRO A 263 -23.99 3.25 -4.23
C PRO A 263 -23.58 2.17 -5.26
N LYS A 264 -22.83 2.54 -6.29
CA LYS A 264 -22.31 1.59 -7.29
C LYS A 264 -21.13 0.78 -6.78
N LEU A 265 -20.35 1.33 -5.85
CA LEU A 265 -19.17 0.66 -5.28
C LEU A 265 -19.27 0.48 -3.76
N TRP A 266 -19.78 1.46 -3.02
CA TRP A 266 -19.83 1.35 -1.57
C TRP A 266 -21.05 0.55 -1.10
N THR A 267 -20.82 -0.42 -0.22
CA THR A 267 -21.84 -1.23 0.45
C THR A 267 -21.68 -1.15 1.96
N ASP A 268 -22.62 -1.70 2.72
CA ASP A 268 -22.52 -1.79 4.18
C ASP A 268 -21.30 -2.62 4.64
N GLN A 269 -20.71 -3.44 3.75
CA GLN A 269 -19.55 -4.27 4.05
C GLN A 269 -18.21 -3.66 3.60
N GLY A 270 -18.25 -2.63 2.80
CA GLY A 270 -17.08 -1.98 2.21
C GLY A 270 -17.21 -1.80 0.69
N LEU A 271 -16.08 -1.60 0.01
CA LEU A 271 -16.06 -1.40 -1.44
C LEU A 271 -16.22 -2.71 -2.21
N LEU A 272 -17.16 -2.72 -3.17
CA LEU A 272 -17.19 -3.73 -4.21
C LEU A 272 -15.91 -3.65 -5.05
N THR A 273 -15.40 -4.79 -5.48
CA THR A 273 -14.25 -4.83 -6.39
C THR A 273 -14.59 -4.22 -7.75
N GLN A 274 -15.80 -4.48 -8.24
CA GLN A 274 -16.30 -3.94 -9.50
C GLN A 274 -17.80 -3.66 -9.38
N ALA A 275 -18.26 -2.58 -9.96
CA ALA A 275 -19.68 -2.25 -10.02
C ALA A 275 -20.47 -3.37 -10.72
N GLY A 276 -21.68 -3.66 -10.20
CA GLY A 276 -22.55 -4.71 -10.72
C GLY A 276 -22.19 -6.13 -10.26
N THR A 277 -21.19 -6.28 -9.39
CA THR A 277 -20.86 -7.56 -8.73
C THR A 277 -21.29 -7.55 -7.28
N SER A 278 -21.15 -8.69 -6.58
CA SER A 278 -21.40 -8.80 -5.14
C SER A 278 -20.11 -9.02 -4.33
N THR A 279 -18.97 -9.11 -5.01
CA THR A 279 -17.68 -9.38 -4.37
C THR A 279 -17.05 -8.10 -3.86
N PHE A 280 -16.70 -8.06 -2.57
CA PHE A 280 -15.86 -7.02 -1.99
C PHE A 280 -14.60 -7.62 -1.37
N TRP A 281 -13.54 -6.80 -1.30
CA TRP A 281 -12.28 -7.15 -0.67
C TRP A 281 -11.90 -6.05 0.31
N ASP A 282 -11.47 -6.43 1.51
CA ASP A 282 -11.05 -5.43 2.51
C ASP A 282 -9.84 -4.62 2.02
N ARG A 283 -8.94 -5.22 1.22
CA ARG A 283 -7.85 -4.45 0.59
C ARG A 283 -8.36 -3.30 -0.26
N SER A 284 -9.43 -3.51 -1.04
CA SER A 284 -10.05 -2.46 -1.84
C SER A 284 -10.60 -1.33 -0.97
N THR A 285 -11.32 -1.68 0.09
CA THR A 285 -11.88 -0.70 1.04
C THR A 285 -10.79 0.11 1.72
N LEU A 286 -9.72 -0.54 2.19
CA LEU A 286 -8.63 0.09 2.92
C LEU A 286 -7.74 0.95 2.01
N TYR A 287 -7.48 0.50 0.79
CA TYR A 287 -6.82 1.33 -0.23
C TYR A 287 -7.67 2.56 -0.60
N GLY A 288 -8.98 2.35 -0.80
CA GLY A 288 -9.92 3.44 -1.08
C GLY A 288 -9.92 4.50 0.00
N LEU A 289 -10.07 4.09 1.27
CA LEU A 289 -10.05 5.00 2.42
C LEU A 289 -8.71 5.73 2.56
N ARG A 290 -7.58 5.01 2.42
CA ARG A 290 -6.25 5.63 2.44
C ARG A 290 -6.10 6.68 1.35
N GLY A 291 -6.55 6.37 0.13
CA GLY A 291 -6.46 7.28 -1.00
C GLY A 291 -7.32 8.53 -0.85
N VAL A 292 -8.58 8.39 -0.44
CA VAL A 292 -9.46 9.55 -0.28
C VAL A 292 -9.04 10.45 0.89
N PHE A 293 -8.46 9.89 1.94
CA PHE A 293 -7.89 10.68 3.03
C PHE A 293 -6.64 11.43 2.57
N ALA A 294 -5.73 10.75 1.88
CA ALA A 294 -4.56 11.41 1.29
C ALA A 294 -4.95 12.57 0.35
N ALA A 295 -6.08 12.44 -0.36
CA ALA A 295 -6.64 13.47 -1.22
C ALA A 295 -7.41 14.59 -0.49
N GLY A 296 -7.51 14.54 0.85
CA GLY A 296 -8.14 15.58 1.66
C GLY A 296 -9.62 15.39 1.98
N ALA A 297 -10.22 14.25 1.65
CA ALA A 297 -11.65 13.99 1.86
C ALA A 297 -11.96 13.37 3.24
N ILE A 298 -11.30 13.85 4.31
CA ILE A 298 -11.40 13.27 5.66
C ILE A 298 -12.81 13.34 6.24
N ASP A 299 -13.47 14.47 6.17
CA ASP A 299 -14.81 14.65 6.76
C ASP A 299 -15.85 13.76 6.07
N ARG A 300 -15.71 13.62 4.75
CA ARG A 300 -16.59 12.77 3.96
C ARG A 300 -16.33 11.29 4.20
N GLY A 301 -15.07 10.88 4.28
CA GLY A 301 -14.66 9.48 4.42
C GLY A 301 -14.74 8.95 5.85
N LEU A 302 -14.77 9.83 6.86
CA LEU A 302 -14.69 9.41 8.26
C LEU A 302 -15.84 8.46 8.68
N LYS A 303 -17.07 8.75 8.25
CA LYS A 303 -18.21 7.89 8.55
C LYS A 303 -18.02 6.48 7.97
N PHE A 304 -17.58 6.39 6.73
CA PHE A 304 -17.31 5.11 6.06
C PHE A 304 -16.21 4.31 6.77
N PHE A 305 -15.17 5.00 7.23
CA PHE A 305 -14.09 4.38 7.99
C PHE A 305 -14.53 3.91 9.37
N ALA A 306 -15.39 4.69 10.06
CA ALA A 306 -15.96 4.30 11.34
C ALA A 306 -16.93 3.12 11.20
N ASP A 307 -17.79 3.11 10.19
CA ASP A 307 -18.72 2.01 9.90
C ASP A 307 -17.94 0.71 9.58
N TYR A 308 -16.96 0.76 8.70
CA TYR A 308 -16.09 -0.37 8.41
C TYR A 308 -15.38 -0.90 9.67
N SER A 309 -14.81 -0.01 10.47
CA SER A 309 -14.10 -0.37 11.70
C SER A 309 -15.03 -1.02 12.72
N THR A 310 -16.26 -0.54 12.85
CA THR A 310 -17.28 -1.12 13.73
C THR A 310 -17.64 -2.54 13.29
N HIS A 311 -17.85 -2.77 11.99
CA HIS A 311 -18.15 -4.10 11.47
C HIS A 311 -16.99 -5.08 11.69
N ARG A 312 -15.74 -4.63 11.50
CA ARG A 312 -14.56 -5.50 11.70
C ARG A 312 -14.20 -5.69 13.16
N LEU A 313 -14.58 -4.78 14.05
CA LEU A 313 -14.34 -4.90 15.48
C LEU A 313 -15.42 -5.70 16.21
N LEU A 314 -16.69 -5.59 15.80
CA LEU A 314 -17.84 -6.10 16.51
C LEU A 314 -18.67 -7.14 15.73
N GLY A 315 -18.34 -7.42 14.48
CA GLY A 315 -19.05 -8.37 13.63
C GLY A 315 -18.57 -9.82 13.77
N GLU A 316 -18.92 -10.67 12.83
CA GLU A 316 -18.62 -12.10 12.85
C GLU A 316 -17.13 -12.44 12.70
N HIS A 317 -16.37 -11.57 12.04
CA HIS A 317 -14.96 -11.75 11.72
C HIS A 317 -14.05 -10.86 12.56
N VAL A 318 -14.45 -10.62 13.79
CA VAL A 318 -13.72 -9.72 14.69
C VAL A 318 -12.45 -10.32 15.23
N PRO A 319 -11.41 -9.56 15.32
CA PRO A 319 -11.17 -8.23 14.73
C PRO A 319 -10.22 -8.32 13.52
N TYR A 320 -10.61 -9.05 12.50
CA TYR A 320 -9.79 -9.27 11.29
C TYR A 320 -10.38 -8.62 10.05
N ALA A 321 -9.50 -8.19 9.15
CA ALA A 321 -9.82 -7.96 7.75
C ALA A 321 -10.10 -9.29 7.03
N VAL A 322 -10.98 -9.29 6.05
CA VAL A 322 -11.31 -10.46 5.23
C VAL A 322 -10.76 -10.33 3.81
N GLU A 323 -10.44 -11.47 3.17
CA GLU A 323 -9.92 -11.46 1.82
C GLU A 323 -11.00 -11.06 0.82
N ALA A 324 -11.95 -11.94 0.55
CA ALA A 324 -13.03 -11.70 -0.40
C ALA A 324 -14.35 -12.23 0.13
N TRP A 325 -15.43 -11.51 -0.12
CA TRP A 325 -16.76 -11.88 0.31
C TRP A 325 -17.78 -11.58 -0.80
N PRO A 326 -18.74 -12.45 -1.06
CA PRO A 326 -18.98 -13.79 -0.48
C PRO A 326 -18.20 -14.93 -1.19
N GLU A 327 -17.15 -14.62 -1.90
CA GLU A 327 -16.37 -15.58 -2.68
C GLU A 327 -15.62 -16.58 -1.80
N GLY A 328 -15.98 -17.87 -1.90
CA GLY A 328 -15.27 -18.95 -1.23
C GLY A 328 -15.31 -18.91 0.30
N ASN A 329 -14.31 -19.52 0.94
CA ASN A 329 -14.14 -19.45 2.38
C ASN A 329 -13.57 -18.11 2.79
N GLN A 330 -14.21 -17.45 3.74
CA GLN A 330 -13.66 -16.24 4.35
C GLN A 330 -12.30 -16.53 4.98
N ARG A 331 -11.32 -15.73 4.62
CA ARG A 331 -9.97 -15.82 5.14
C ARG A 331 -9.66 -14.54 5.90
N HIS A 332 -9.11 -14.69 7.07
CA HIS A 332 -8.68 -13.58 7.91
C HIS A 332 -7.23 -13.26 7.59
N LEU A 333 -6.95 -12.08 7.04
CA LEU A 333 -5.64 -11.76 6.51
C LEU A 333 -4.90 -10.72 7.36
N SER A 334 -3.66 -11.07 7.70
CA SER A 334 -2.74 -10.19 8.42
C SER A 334 -2.26 -9.02 7.55
N ALA A 335 -2.07 -9.25 6.27
CA ALA A 335 -1.60 -8.22 5.35
C ALA A 335 -2.61 -7.06 5.21
N GLU A 336 -3.90 -7.37 5.09
CA GLU A 336 -4.97 -6.37 5.06
C GLU A 336 -5.11 -5.64 6.39
N SER A 337 -4.80 -6.30 7.51
CA SER A 337 -4.75 -5.63 8.81
C SER A 337 -3.64 -4.57 8.85
N ALA A 338 -2.51 -4.80 8.19
CA ALA A 338 -1.49 -3.77 8.01
C ALA A 338 -1.97 -2.60 7.14
N LEU A 339 -2.79 -2.87 6.11
CA LEU A 339 -3.42 -1.81 5.31
C LEU A 339 -4.33 -0.91 6.16
N TYR A 340 -5.07 -1.48 7.11
CA TYR A 340 -5.85 -0.68 8.06
C TYR A 340 -4.95 0.31 8.83
N CYS A 341 -3.82 -0.15 9.34
CA CYS A 341 -2.87 0.74 10.02
C CYS A 341 -2.34 1.83 9.07
N ARG A 342 -2.15 1.52 7.80
CA ARG A 342 -1.70 2.50 6.78
C ARG A 342 -2.78 3.53 6.43
N VAL A 343 -4.07 3.20 6.57
CA VAL A 343 -5.13 4.22 6.47
C VAL A 343 -4.88 5.34 7.48
N VAL A 344 -4.46 4.99 8.70
CA VAL A 344 -4.15 5.96 9.74
C VAL A 344 -2.80 6.64 9.46
N THR A 345 -1.72 5.88 9.33
CA THR A 345 -0.36 6.45 9.20
C THR A 345 -0.18 7.25 7.92
N GLU A 346 -0.59 6.72 6.79
CA GLU A 346 -0.37 7.34 5.47
C GLU A 346 -1.58 8.15 4.97
N GLY A 347 -2.80 7.75 5.32
CA GLY A 347 -4.03 8.46 4.93
C GLY A 347 -4.32 9.64 5.86
N ILE A 348 -4.56 9.37 7.14
CA ILE A 348 -5.00 10.39 8.11
C ILE A 348 -3.84 11.30 8.53
N PHE A 349 -2.68 10.73 8.90
CA PHE A 349 -1.50 11.53 9.25
C PHE A 349 -0.66 11.94 8.04
N GLY A 350 -0.86 11.30 6.90
CA GLY A 350 -0.17 11.63 5.66
C GLY A 350 1.35 11.49 5.74
N ILE A 351 1.84 10.49 6.50
CA ILE A 351 3.28 10.24 6.61
C ILE A 351 3.80 9.70 5.29
N ARG A 352 4.79 10.37 4.73
CA ARG A 352 5.52 9.93 3.54
C ARG A 352 7.03 9.99 3.80
N PRO A 353 7.72 8.85 3.73
CA PRO A 353 9.18 8.84 3.79
C PRO A 353 9.79 9.60 2.61
N THR A 354 10.74 10.50 2.88
CA THR A 354 11.44 11.31 1.87
C THR A 354 12.95 11.20 1.91
N GLY A 355 13.46 10.46 2.88
CA GLY A 355 14.86 10.13 3.09
C GLY A 355 15.00 9.16 4.25
N LEU A 356 16.21 8.62 4.46
CA LEU A 356 16.50 7.69 5.56
C LEU A 356 16.22 8.30 6.95
N HIS A 357 16.31 9.62 7.03
CA HIS A 357 16.11 10.37 8.29
C HIS A 357 15.12 11.53 8.13
N SER A 358 14.30 11.48 7.09
CA SER A 358 13.33 12.53 6.79
C SER A 358 12.02 12.00 6.25
N PHE A 359 10.96 12.72 6.56
CA PHE A 359 9.61 12.44 6.08
C PHE A 359 8.81 13.73 5.95
N SER A 360 7.77 13.71 5.14
CA SER A 360 6.73 14.73 5.13
C SER A 360 5.46 14.21 5.80
N ILE A 361 4.64 15.11 6.30
CA ILE A 361 3.32 14.81 6.85
C ILE A 361 2.28 15.75 6.26
N THR A 362 1.07 15.24 6.05
CA THR A 362 -0.08 16.02 5.58
C THR A 362 -1.31 15.59 6.39
N PRO A 363 -1.39 15.96 7.69
CA PRO A 363 -2.44 15.46 8.57
C PRO A 363 -3.81 15.95 8.15
N GLN A 364 -4.78 15.05 8.23
CA GLN A 364 -6.19 15.29 7.93
C GLN A 364 -6.99 15.22 9.24
N LEU A 365 -7.17 16.36 9.92
CA LEU A 365 -7.96 16.40 11.16
C LEU A 365 -9.44 16.62 10.82
N PRO A 366 -10.33 15.64 11.14
CA PRO A 366 -11.77 15.80 10.95
C PRO A 366 -12.30 17.09 11.59
N SER A 367 -13.27 17.73 10.96
CA SER A 367 -13.81 19.01 11.44
C SER A 367 -14.40 18.93 12.85
N GLN A 368 -14.98 17.77 13.20
CA GLN A 368 -15.57 17.53 14.52
C GLN A 368 -14.55 17.11 15.60
N TRP A 369 -13.28 16.89 15.25
CA TRP A 369 -12.27 16.45 16.22
C TRP A 369 -11.45 17.65 16.73
N PRO A 370 -11.27 17.80 18.06
CA PRO A 370 -10.39 18.80 18.63
C PRO A 370 -8.89 18.46 18.41
N GLY A 371 -8.59 17.17 18.23
CA GLY A 371 -7.22 16.70 18.01
C GLY A 371 -7.12 15.20 17.88
N MET A 372 -5.92 14.75 17.52
CA MET A 372 -5.54 13.34 17.41
C MET A 372 -4.02 13.21 17.59
N THR A 373 -3.56 12.02 18.00
CA THR A 373 -2.12 11.74 18.13
C THR A 373 -1.77 10.37 17.54
N LEU A 374 -0.57 10.27 17.03
CA LEU A 374 0.08 9.01 16.66
C LEU A 374 1.39 8.93 17.46
N GLU A 375 1.41 8.01 18.42
CA GLU A 375 2.44 7.93 19.47
C GLU A 375 3.34 6.72 19.25
N ASN A 376 4.62 6.90 19.65
CA ASN A 376 5.63 5.84 19.62
C ASN A 376 5.88 5.24 18.22
N ILE A 377 5.92 6.07 17.20
CA ILE A 377 6.43 5.67 15.88
C ILE A 377 7.92 5.43 16.03
N VAL A 378 8.40 4.23 15.74
CA VAL A 378 9.84 3.93 15.75
C VAL A 378 10.31 3.73 14.32
N ALA A 379 10.96 4.73 13.76
CA ALA A 379 11.32 4.81 12.35
C ALA A 379 12.52 5.75 12.11
N PHE A 380 12.88 5.95 10.87
CA PHE A 380 13.85 6.95 10.40
C PHE A 380 15.17 6.94 11.16
N GLY A 381 15.77 5.76 11.28
CA GLY A 381 17.02 5.55 12.02
C GLY A 381 16.82 5.16 13.49
N GLY A 382 15.68 4.55 13.82
CA GLY A 382 15.35 4.03 15.15
C GLY A 382 14.92 5.11 16.15
N LYS A 383 14.57 6.30 15.68
CA LYS A 383 14.00 7.36 16.52
C LYS A 383 12.58 7.01 16.94
N THR A 384 12.23 7.36 18.18
CA THR A 384 10.82 7.34 18.61
C THR A 384 10.22 8.71 18.37
N ILE A 385 9.13 8.75 17.64
CA ILE A 385 8.48 9.97 17.16
C ILE A 385 7.01 9.95 17.57
N ASP A 386 6.55 11.07 18.11
CA ASP A 386 5.14 11.34 18.34
C ASP A 386 4.66 12.47 17.41
N ILE A 387 3.50 12.31 16.85
CA ILE A 387 2.83 13.33 16.03
C ILE A 387 1.53 13.73 16.72
N SER A 388 1.41 14.99 17.09
CA SER A 388 0.20 15.57 17.67
C SER A 388 -0.42 16.58 16.70
N VAL A 389 -1.71 16.45 16.46
CA VAL A 389 -2.48 17.36 15.63
C VAL A 389 -3.63 17.90 16.46
N SER A 390 -3.76 19.22 16.56
CA SER A 390 -4.79 19.87 17.36
C SER A 390 -5.43 21.03 16.64
N ARG A 391 -6.68 21.32 16.99
CA ARG A 391 -7.42 22.47 16.49
C ARG A 391 -7.55 23.53 17.58
N LYS A 392 -7.12 24.75 17.27
CA LYS A 392 -7.31 25.93 18.16
C LYS A 392 -7.94 27.05 17.31
N ALA A 393 -9.17 27.40 17.63
CA ALA A 393 -10.02 28.21 16.76
C ALA A 393 -10.09 27.56 15.35
N ASP A 394 -9.84 28.34 14.30
CA ASP A 394 -9.88 27.84 12.90
C ASP A 394 -8.54 27.34 12.36
N LYS A 395 -7.53 27.19 13.25
CA LYS A 395 -6.18 26.75 12.84
C LYS A 395 -5.86 25.33 13.34
N ILE A 396 -5.23 24.59 12.45
CA ILE A 396 -4.65 23.28 12.79
C ILE A 396 -3.18 23.46 13.14
N PHE A 397 -2.78 22.91 14.27
CA PHE A 397 -1.41 22.88 14.77
C PHE A 397 -0.90 21.46 14.71
N VAL A 398 0.31 21.30 14.22
CA VAL A 398 0.99 20.03 14.12
C VAL A 398 2.30 20.13 14.88
N GLU A 399 2.49 19.20 15.80
CA GLU A 399 3.72 19.08 16.59
C GLU A 399 4.31 17.69 16.35
N VAL A 400 5.61 17.66 16.08
CA VAL A 400 6.39 16.44 15.93
C VAL A 400 7.47 16.44 17.00
N ILE A 401 7.43 15.46 17.89
CA ILE A 401 8.35 15.28 19.01
C ILE A 401 9.20 14.03 18.73
N SER A 402 10.51 14.12 18.88
CA SER A 402 11.45 13.02 18.67
C SER A 402 12.50 12.96 19.80
#